data_6540e3022bca6dd1c547557d7c911000
#
_entry.id   6540e3022bca6dd1c547557d7c911000
#
_cell.length_a   1.000
_cell.length_b   1.000
_cell.length_c   1.000
_cell.angle_alpha   90.00
_cell.angle_beta   90.00
_cell.angle_gamma   90.00
#
_symmetry.space_group_name_H-M   'P 1'
#
loop_
_entity.id
_entity.type
_entity.pdbx_description
1 polymer ?
#
loop_
_entity_poly.entity_id
_entity_poly.type
_entity_poly.pdbx_seq_one_letter_code
_entity_poly.pdbx_strand_id
1 'polypeptide(L)'
;SGNTFSQPYVDDNVGGINVGGNQFWGPRLFFDGAGPAQVSGTISTEATNVVPGPYSNLAFPFANAIVNVAPGFGSLEGLAAGLANPWYVRAASSNGATILGDALMQQPTFVTLVPGNDFAGYTLFGASDFTPPLELDGPTGMLAGVVGTIQALSSSVPNGVITTLPDPTVSATFTTIPWNAIPLDAATAGLLNAQLAGPYNGGLAAAQAFGLISAEEVALRTLNAVEGDNGALINDEDLTDLSALGLPSVRLTNENDRISLFAAQSIGTVPDPTNQLGIIGVTIPLPDAVILTATDID
;
A
#
# COMPACT_ATOMS: atom_id res chain seq x y z
N SER A 1 -24.84 5.61 35.87
CA SER A 1 -24.47 6.55 34.80
C SER A 1 -24.20 5.78 33.52
N GLY A 2 -25.06 5.92 32.51
CA GLY A 2 -24.84 5.29 31.21
C GLY A 2 -23.72 6.06 30.49
N ASN A 3 -22.66 5.35 30.08
CA ASN A 3 -21.67 5.91 29.19
C ASN A 3 -22.33 6.16 27.81
N THR A 4 -22.36 7.41 27.36
CA THR A 4 -22.77 7.76 26.00
C THR A 4 -21.59 7.56 25.06
N PHE A 5 -21.76 6.72 24.04
CA PHE A 5 -20.81 6.62 22.95
C PHE A 5 -21.10 7.73 21.94
N SER A 6 -20.11 8.54 21.62
CA SER A 6 -20.21 9.62 20.65
C SER A 6 -19.19 9.46 19.52
N GLN A 7 -19.60 9.82 18.31
CA GLN A 7 -18.74 9.80 17.14
C GLN A 7 -19.11 10.97 16.21
N PRO A 8 -18.17 11.46 15.40
CA PRO A 8 -18.50 12.45 14.37
C PRO A 8 -19.38 11.79 13.30
N TYR A 9 -20.46 12.45 12.93
CA TYR A 9 -21.36 11.98 11.88
C TYR A 9 -21.00 12.60 10.53
N VAL A 10 -21.29 11.88 9.46
CA VAL A 10 -21.40 12.41 8.11
C VAL A 10 -22.77 13.05 7.92
N ASP A 11 -22.90 14.02 7.00
CA ASP A 11 -24.11 14.79 6.83
C ASP A 11 -25.18 14.05 6.00
N ASP A 12 -24.75 12.99 5.31
CA ASP A 12 -25.65 12.13 4.51
C ASP A 12 -25.20 10.66 4.56
N ASN A 13 -25.98 9.77 3.96
CA ASN A 13 -25.67 8.35 3.86
C ASN A 13 -25.01 7.95 2.51
N VAL A 14 -24.77 8.91 1.64
CA VAL A 14 -24.07 8.70 0.37
C VAL A 14 -22.59 8.38 0.63
N GLY A 15 -22.05 8.99 1.69
CA GLY A 15 -20.62 8.94 2.02
C GLY A 15 -19.80 9.89 1.16
N GLY A 16 -18.49 9.78 1.24
CA GLY A 16 -17.59 10.74 0.61
C GLY A 16 -17.47 12.04 1.40
N ILE A 17 -16.67 12.97 0.88
CA ILE A 17 -16.44 14.27 1.50
C ILE A 17 -16.09 15.31 0.44
N ASN A 18 -16.59 16.53 0.62
CA ASN A 18 -16.22 17.70 -0.17
C ASN A 18 -15.22 18.57 0.58
N VAL A 19 -14.43 19.32 -0.18
CA VAL A 19 -13.53 20.38 0.33
C VAL A 19 -13.82 21.65 -0.45
N GLY A 20 -14.38 22.65 0.21
CA GLY A 20 -14.77 23.92 -0.42
C GLY A 20 -15.80 23.73 -1.54
N GLY A 21 -16.73 22.81 -1.37
CA GLY A 21 -17.78 22.49 -2.35
C GLY A 21 -17.32 21.59 -3.49
N ASN A 22 -16.04 21.22 -3.56
CA ASN A 22 -15.53 20.27 -4.56
C ASN A 22 -15.42 18.87 -3.97
N GLN A 23 -15.84 17.85 -4.73
CA GLN A 23 -15.69 16.46 -4.30
C GLN A 23 -14.22 16.11 -4.15
N PHE A 24 -13.82 15.78 -2.91
CA PHE A 24 -12.48 15.29 -2.59
C PHE A 24 -12.46 13.76 -2.59
N TRP A 25 -13.47 13.13 -1.99
CA TRP A 25 -13.63 11.68 -1.97
C TRP A 25 -15.04 11.31 -2.44
N GLY A 26 -15.13 10.27 -3.27
CA GLY A 26 -16.38 9.84 -3.89
C GLY A 26 -17.37 9.16 -2.92
N PRO A 27 -18.59 8.87 -3.41
CA PRO A 27 -19.58 8.10 -2.67
C PRO A 27 -19.05 6.75 -2.21
N ARG A 28 -19.60 6.23 -1.12
CA ARG A 28 -19.28 4.87 -0.67
C ARG A 28 -19.70 3.85 -1.74
N LEU A 29 -18.95 2.77 -1.80
CA LEU A 29 -19.24 1.65 -2.68
C LEU A 29 -20.14 0.63 -1.99
N PHE A 30 -20.96 -0.05 -2.77
CA PHE A 30 -21.69 -1.24 -2.38
C PHE A 30 -21.62 -2.28 -3.50
N PHE A 31 -21.85 -3.54 -3.16
CA PHE A 31 -21.93 -4.59 -4.16
C PHE A 31 -23.37 -4.69 -4.67
N ASP A 32 -23.56 -4.47 -5.98
CA ASP A 32 -24.89 -4.43 -6.62
C ASP A 32 -25.37 -5.79 -7.14
N GLY A 33 -24.55 -6.84 -6.92
CA GLY A 33 -24.79 -8.19 -7.43
C GLY A 33 -23.92 -8.55 -8.66
N ALA A 34 -23.35 -7.56 -9.34
CA ALA A 34 -22.44 -7.74 -10.47
C ALA A 34 -21.04 -7.20 -10.18
N GLY A 35 -20.91 -6.16 -9.33
CA GLY A 35 -19.64 -5.55 -8.99
C GLY A 35 -19.77 -4.42 -7.98
N PRO A 36 -18.65 -3.73 -7.67
CA PRO A 36 -18.67 -2.52 -6.86
C PRO A 36 -19.36 -1.39 -7.61
N ALA A 37 -20.40 -0.83 -7.01
CA ALA A 37 -21.14 0.33 -7.54
C ALA A 37 -21.14 1.46 -6.52
N GLN A 38 -21.17 2.70 -6.99
CA GLN A 38 -21.29 3.86 -6.09
C GLN A 38 -22.73 4.05 -5.64
N VAL A 39 -22.91 4.40 -4.36
CA VAL A 39 -24.22 4.84 -3.88
C VAL A 39 -24.61 6.10 -4.62
N SER A 40 -25.84 6.11 -5.16
CA SER A 40 -26.40 7.29 -5.85
C SER A 40 -26.76 8.38 -4.85
N GLY A 41 -26.53 9.62 -5.22
CA GLY A 41 -26.86 10.80 -4.43
C GLY A 41 -25.76 11.87 -4.50
N THR A 42 -26.03 13.00 -3.85
CA THR A 42 -25.09 14.12 -3.76
C THR A 42 -24.39 14.05 -2.39
N ILE A 43 -23.07 14.15 -2.39
CA ILE A 43 -22.28 14.27 -1.16
C ILE A 43 -22.52 15.64 -0.56
N SER A 44 -23.04 15.69 0.67
CA SER A 44 -23.27 16.93 1.42
C SER A 44 -22.24 17.16 2.53
N THR A 45 -21.49 16.12 2.91
CA THR A 45 -20.46 16.22 3.94
C THR A 45 -19.31 17.10 3.47
N GLU A 46 -19.10 18.23 4.16
CA GLU A 46 -18.05 19.21 3.85
C GLU A 46 -16.98 19.21 4.93
N ALA A 47 -15.71 19.08 4.53
CA ALA A 47 -14.58 19.03 5.47
C ALA A 47 -14.44 20.30 6.32
N THR A 48 -14.87 21.45 5.80
CA THR A 48 -14.81 22.74 6.52
C THR A 48 -15.94 22.91 7.55
N ASN A 49 -16.95 22.03 7.56
CA ASN A 49 -18.02 22.04 8.56
C ASN A 49 -17.53 21.35 9.84
N VAL A 50 -17.00 22.15 10.78
CA VAL A 50 -16.50 21.62 12.04
C VAL A 50 -17.65 21.11 12.91
N VAL A 51 -17.51 19.90 13.40
CA VAL A 51 -18.44 19.25 14.32
C VAL A 51 -17.73 19.06 15.68
N PRO A 52 -18.07 19.86 16.69
CA PRO A 52 -17.33 19.86 17.95
C PRO A 52 -17.59 18.58 18.75
N GLY A 53 -16.47 17.99 19.25
CA GLY A 53 -16.46 16.86 20.19
C GLY A 53 -16.76 17.25 21.64
N PRO A 54 -16.34 16.45 22.62
CA PRO A 54 -15.43 15.30 22.46
C PRO A 54 -16.10 14.03 21.92
N TYR A 55 -15.30 13.22 21.21
CA TYR A 55 -15.78 11.98 20.60
C TYR A 55 -15.15 10.74 21.21
N SER A 56 -15.97 9.70 21.46
CA SER A 56 -15.50 8.39 21.91
C SER A 56 -14.85 7.59 20.78
N ASN A 57 -15.22 7.88 19.52
CA ASN A 57 -14.61 7.30 18.34
C ASN A 57 -13.79 8.37 17.60
N LEU A 58 -12.49 8.16 17.54
CA LEU A 58 -11.52 9.00 16.82
C LEU A 58 -10.83 8.22 15.70
N ALA A 59 -11.45 7.16 15.20
CA ALA A 59 -11.01 6.47 14.00
C ALA A 59 -11.51 7.22 12.76
N PHE A 60 -10.58 7.79 12.01
CA PHE A 60 -10.87 8.51 10.78
C PHE A 60 -10.37 7.75 9.57
N PRO A 61 -11.11 7.73 8.46
CA PRO A 61 -10.62 7.16 7.20
C PRO A 61 -9.27 7.78 6.83
N PHE A 62 -8.34 6.95 6.36
CA PHE A 62 -6.98 7.36 5.94
C PHE A 62 -6.12 8.00 7.04
N ALA A 63 -6.53 7.93 8.30
CA ALA A 63 -5.64 8.26 9.40
C ALA A 63 -4.57 7.18 9.51
N ASN A 64 -3.32 7.59 9.46
CA ASN A 64 -2.14 6.74 9.60
C ASN A 64 -1.36 7.12 10.87
N ALA A 65 -0.27 6.44 11.15
CA ALA A 65 0.54 6.65 12.35
C ALA A 65 0.99 8.11 12.51
N ILE A 66 1.32 8.79 11.41
CA ILE A 66 1.72 10.21 11.42
C ILE A 66 0.53 11.12 11.71
N VAL A 67 -0.62 10.88 11.07
CA VAL A 67 -1.85 11.66 11.34
C VAL A 67 -2.26 11.55 12.80
N ASN A 68 -1.98 10.40 13.44
CA ASN A 68 -2.31 10.20 14.84
C ASN A 68 -1.48 11.09 15.79
N VAL A 69 -0.22 11.35 15.49
CA VAL A 69 0.74 11.98 16.43
C VAL A 69 1.24 13.36 16.02
N ALA A 70 1.21 13.70 14.73
CA ALA A 70 1.72 14.99 14.26
C ALA A 70 0.63 16.06 14.21
N PRO A 71 0.93 17.31 14.60
CA PRO A 71 0.00 18.42 14.52
C PRO A 71 -0.21 18.87 13.07
N GLY A 72 -1.34 19.57 12.83
CA GLY A 72 -1.66 20.17 11.52
C GLY A 72 -2.56 19.33 10.63
N PHE A 73 -2.63 18.02 10.82
CA PHE A 73 -3.50 17.14 10.03
C PHE A 73 -5.01 17.35 10.30
N GLY A 74 -5.36 18.00 11.41
CA GLY A 74 -6.73 18.42 11.73
C GLY A 74 -7.00 19.91 11.45
N SER A 75 -6.14 20.63 10.72
CA SER A 75 -6.27 22.06 10.50
C SER A 75 -6.85 22.41 9.12
N LEU A 76 -7.61 23.51 9.06
CA LEU A 76 -8.11 24.05 7.78
C LEU A 76 -6.97 24.56 6.89
N GLU A 77 -5.90 25.07 7.48
CA GLU A 77 -4.70 25.51 6.74
C GLU A 77 -4.00 24.31 6.10
N GLY A 78 -3.84 23.22 6.86
CA GLY A 78 -3.31 21.96 6.34
C GLY A 78 -4.18 21.37 5.23
N LEU A 79 -5.50 21.52 5.34
CA LEU A 79 -6.44 21.10 4.31
C LEU A 79 -6.22 21.88 3.01
N ALA A 80 -6.08 23.20 3.10
CA ALA A 80 -5.80 24.06 1.94
C ALA A 80 -4.45 23.75 1.28
N ALA A 81 -3.47 23.27 2.07
CA ALA A 81 -2.17 22.83 1.58
C ALA A 81 -2.16 21.35 1.06
N GLY A 82 -3.28 20.65 1.14
CA GLY A 82 -3.36 19.23 0.73
C GLY A 82 -2.68 18.25 1.69
N LEU A 83 -2.37 18.68 2.91
CA LEU A 83 -1.64 17.89 3.92
C LEU A 83 -2.55 17.32 5.02
N ALA A 84 -3.70 17.96 5.30
CA ALA A 84 -4.59 17.53 6.36
C ALA A 84 -5.49 16.34 5.95
N ASN A 85 -5.89 15.57 6.96
CA ASN A 85 -6.92 14.55 6.80
C ASN A 85 -8.31 15.23 6.84
N PRO A 86 -9.08 15.26 5.74
CA PRO A 86 -10.33 16.03 5.67
C PRO A 86 -11.41 15.52 6.63
N TRP A 87 -11.36 14.24 7.02
CA TRP A 87 -12.27 13.67 8.01
C TRP A 87 -11.93 14.14 9.42
N TYR A 88 -10.62 14.21 9.75
CA TYR A 88 -10.18 14.66 11.06
C TYR A 88 -10.37 16.18 11.22
N VAL A 89 -10.18 16.97 10.17
CA VAL A 89 -10.40 18.44 10.21
C VAL A 89 -11.76 18.81 10.80
N ARG A 90 -12.81 18.04 10.48
CA ARG A 90 -14.17 18.27 11.00
C ARG A 90 -14.30 18.06 12.50
N ALA A 91 -13.47 17.22 13.09
CA ALA A 91 -13.63 16.73 14.46
C ALA A 91 -12.46 17.12 15.39
N ALA A 92 -11.39 17.71 14.86
CA ALA A 92 -10.24 18.14 15.63
C ALA A 92 -10.63 19.21 16.67
N SER A 93 -10.13 19.09 17.90
CA SER A 93 -10.42 20.04 18.98
C SER A 93 -9.82 21.43 18.74
N SER A 94 -8.77 21.51 17.92
CA SER A 94 -8.11 22.75 17.49
C SER A 94 -7.24 22.51 16.26
N ASN A 95 -6.76 23.61 15.63
CA ASN A 95 -5.86 23.52 14.47
C ASN A 95 -4.52 22.81 14.76
N GLY A 96 -4.07 22.81 16.01
CA GLY A 96 -2.85 22.13 16.45
C GLY A 96 -3.09 20.77 17.11
N ALA A 97 -4.34 20.30 17.15
CA ALA A 97 -4.67 19.02 17.77
C ALA A 97 -4.07 17.85 16.99
N THR A 98 -3.83 16.75 17.70
CA THR A 98 -3.53 15.43 17.15
C THR A 98 -4.62 14.46 17.59
N ILE A 99 -4.86 13.40 16.80
CA ILE A 99 -5.87 12.39 17.17
C ILE A 99 -5.54 11.79 18.54
N LEU A 100 -4.26 11.47 18.78
CA LEU A 100 -3.79 10.96 20.06
C LEU A 100 -4.00 11.98 21.19
N GLY A 101 -3.71 13.26 20.95
CA GLY A 101 -3.94 14.33 21.92
C GLY A 101 -5.41 14.48 22.29
N ASP A 102 -6.30 14.47 21.29
CA ASP A 102 -7.74 14.53 21.49
C ASP A 102 -8.28 13.30 22.26
N ALA A 103 -7.71 12.12 22.03
CA ALA A 103 -8.04 10.93 22.79
C ALA A 103 -7.60 11.06 24.26
N LEU A 104 -6.37 11.48 24.52
CA LEU A 104 -5.80 11.58 25.86
C LEU A 104 -6.44 12.69 26.71
N MET A 105 -6.85 13.80 26.07
CA MET A 105 -7.58 14.88 26.78
C MET A 105 -8.89 14.42 27.41
N GLN A 106 -9.50 13.36 26.90
CA GLN A 106 -10.73 12.81 27.46
C GLN A 106 -10.49 11.91 28.68
N GLN A 107 -9.23 11.66 29.05
CA GLN A 107 -8.85 10.80 30.17
C GLN A 107 -9.56 9.42 30.14
N PRO A 108 -9.45 8.70 29.01
CA PRO A 108 -10.17 7.43 28.86
C PRO A 108 -9.68 6.40 29.86
N THR A 109 -10.59 5.56 30.37
CA THR A 109 -10.26 4.43 31.23
C THR A 109 -10.01 3.14 30.44
N PHE A 110 -10.35 3.17 29.15
CA PHE A 110 -10.15 2.06 28.20
C PHE A 110 -9.98 2.61 26.79
N VAL A 111 -9.08 2.03 26.00
CA VAL A 111 -8.84 2.40 24.59
C VAL A 111 -8.77 1.16 23.71
N THR A 112 -9.29 1.27 22.49
CA THR A 112 -9.03 0.31 21.41
C THR A 112 -8.19 1.01 20.35
N LEU A 113 -7.03 0.43 20.02
CA LEU A 113 -6.16 0.89 18.93
C LEU A 113 -6.19 -0.12 17.78
N VAL A 114 -6.44 0.37 16.58
CA VAL A 114 -6.46 -0.43 15.33
C VAL A 114 -5.40 0.15 14.37
N PRO A 115 -4.14 -0.29 14.45
CA PRO A 115 -3.04 0.28 13.66
C PRO A 115 -2.94 -0.28 12.23
N GLY A 116 -3.97 -0.98 11.74
CA GLY A 116 -3.89 -1.79 10.52
C GLY A 116 -3.76 -1.01 9.22
N ASN A 117 -4.20 0.26 9.16
CA ASN A 117 -4.23 1.01 7.91
C ASN A 117 -2.85 1.31 7.33
N ASP A 118 -1.87 1.58 8.19
CA ASP A 118 -0.50 1.88 7.76
C ASP A 118 0.12 0.68 7.06
N PHE A 119 0.07 -0.47 7.72
CA PHE A 119 0.65 -1.71 7.20
C PHE A 119 -0.12 -2.24 5.98
N ALA A 120 -1.46 -2.12 5.98
CA ALA A 120 -2.23 -2.44 4.79
C ALA A 120 -1.86 -1.55 3.61
N GLY A 121 -1.67 -0.25 3.82
CA GLY A 121 -1.19 0.68 2.81
C GLY A 121 0.20 0.31 2.30
N TYR A 122 1.13 0.02 3.22
CA TYR A 122 2.49 -0.39 2.88
C TYR A 122 2.50 -1.63 1.98
N THR A 123 1.80 -2.69 2.38
CA THR A 123 1.73 -3.92 1.58
C THR A 123 0.99 -3.76 0.25
N LEU A 124 -0.05 -2.90 0.18
CA LEU A 124 -0.77 -2.62 -1.07
C LEU A 124 0.11 -1.97 -2.14
N PHE A 125 1.19 -1.31 -1.73
CA PHE A 125 2.18 -0.68 -2.61
C PHE A 125 3.50 -1.46 -2.67
N GLY A 126 3.46 -2.77 -2.47
CA GLY A 126 4.58 -3.67 -2.70
C GLY A 126 5.65 -3.66 -1.61
N ALA A 127 5.34 -3.15 -0.41
CA ALA A 127 6.30 -3.00 0.67
C ALA A 127 7.59 -2.26 0.25
N SER A 128 7.51 -1.46 -0.81
CA SER A 128 8.63 -0.72 -1.39
C SER A 128 9.16 0.35 -0.44
N ASP A 129 10.42 0.73 -0.65
CA ASP A 129 11.08 1.83 0.06
C ASP A 129 10.41 3.18 -0.21
N PHE A 130 9.48 3.54 0.66
CA PHE A 130 8.84 4.86 0.62
C PHE A 130 9.72 5.93 1.26
N THR A 131 9.63 7.15 0.70
CA THR A 131 10.21 8.31 1.36
C THR A 131 9.44 8.70 2.62
N PRO A 132 10.08 9.32 3.65
CA PRO A 132 9.37 9.79 4.84
C PRO A 132 8.12 10.61 4.48
N PRO A 133 7.00 10.43 5.19
CA PRO A 133 6.78 9.59 6.39
C PRO A 133 6.18 8.20 6.08
N LEU A 134 6.27 7.71 4.86
CA LEU A 134 5.65 6.45 4.43
C LEU A 134 6.61 5.26 4.51
N GLU A 135 7.88 5.49 4.85
CA GLU A 135 8.81 4.39 5.14
C GLU A 135 8.36 3.57 6.35
N LEU A 136 8.67 2.29 6.36
CA LEU A 136 8.36 1.40 7.49
C LEU A 136 9.18 1.80 8.73
N ASP A 137 10.48 1.92 8.56
CA ASP A 137 11.47 2.18 9.60
C ASP A 137 11.85 3.66 9.67
N GLY A 138 12.75 3.99 10.61
CA GLY A 138 13.23 5.34 10.80
C GLY A 138 12.47 6.13 11.87
N PRO A 139 13.00 7.29 12.27
CA PRO A 139 12.44 8.07 13.38
C PRO A 139 11.09 8.71 13.07
N THR A 140 10.74 8.85 11.81
CA THR A 140 9.47 9.37 11.30
C THR A 140 8.63 8.33 10.59
N GLY A 141 9.09 7.08 10.52
CA GLY A 141 8.44 5.97 9.85
C GLY A 141 7.14 5.50 10.54
N MET A 142 6.41 4.68 9.84
CA MET A 142 5.11 4.16 10.31
C MET A 142 5.24 3.39 11.61
N LEU A 143 6.28 2.55 11.74
CA LEU A 143 6.52 1.77 12.95
C LEU A 143 6.80 2.67 14.16
N ALA A 144 7.62 3.73 14.00
CA ALA A 144 7.89 4.70 15.06
C ALA A 144 6.61 5.42 15.50
N GLY A 145 5.74 5.80 14.58
CA GLY A 145 4.46 6.43 14.87
C GLY A 145 3.50 5.50 15.64
N VAL A 146 3.41 4.24 15.23
CA VAL A 146 2.59 3.23 15.94
C VAL A 146 3.13 2.96 17.34
N VAL A 147 4.44 2.71 17.47
CA VAL A 147 5.09 2.47 18.78
C VAL A 147 4.95 3.67 19.70
N GLY A 148 5.15 4.90 19.19
CA GLY A 148 4.96 6.13 19.95
C GLY A 148 3.51 6.28 20.44
N THR A 149 2.53 5.97 19.60
CA THR A 149 1.11 5.96 19.98
C THR A 149 0.84 4.95 21.11
N ILE A 150 1.35 3.72 20.99
CA ILE A 150 1.20 2.68 22.01
C ILE A 150 1.84 3.11 23.34
N GLN A 151 3.04 3.68 23.31
CA GLN A 151 3.75 4.15 24.50
C GLN A 151 2.99 5.28 25.21
N ALA A 152 2.48 6.25 24.47
CA ALA A 152 1.69 7.35 25.03
C ALA A 152 0.38 6.85 25.66
N LEU A 153 -0.34 5.96 24.97
CA LEU A 153 -1.57 5.35 25.49
C LEU A 153 -1.29 4.50 26.72
N SER A 154 -0.29 3.62 26.71
CA SER A 154 0.03 2.74 27.85
C SER A 154 0.49 3.51 29.08
N SER A 155 1.06 4.69 28.93
CA SER A 155 1.46 5.57 30.03
C SER A 155 0.31 6.33 30.66
N SER A 156 -0.81 6.49 29.95
CA SER A 156 -1.89 7.41 30.35
C SER A 156 -3.23 6.72 30.55
N VAL A 157 -3.44 5.54 29.93
CA VAL A 157 -4.71 4.82 29.95
C VAL A 157 -4.51 3.46 30.65
N PRO A 158 -5.29 3.17 31.71
CA PRO A 158 -5.06 1.98 32.53
C PRO A 158 -5.35 0.65 31.79
N ASN A 159 -6.22 0.65 30.78
CA ASN A 159 -6.60 -0.57 30.06
C ASN A 159 -6.75 -0.28 28.56
N GLY A 160 -6.37 -1.24 27.73
CA GLY A 160 -6.53 -1.10 26.28
C GLY A 160 -6.43 -2.44 25.56
N VAL A 161 -6.88 -2.43 24.31
CA VAL A 161 -6.75 -3.52 23.35
C VAL A 161 -6.13 -2.97 22.08
N ILE A 162 -5.15 -3.69 21.57
CA ILE A 162 -4.57 -3.44 20.25
C ILE A 162 -4.95 -4.63 19.37
N THR A 163 -5.50 -4.34 18.18
CA THR A 163 -5.80 -5.41 17.22
C THR A 163 -4.53 -5.93 16.60
N THR A 164 -4.47 -7.21 16.33
CA THR A 164 -3.45 -7.79 15.45
C THR A 164 -3.67 -7.32 14.02
N LEU A 165 -2.59 -7.30 13.26
CA LEU A 165 -2.67 -7.07 11.82
C LEU A 165 -3.17 -8.35 11.13
N PRO A 166 -4.16 -8.27 10.23
CA PRO A 166 -4.49 -9.40 9.38
C PRO A 166 -3.32 -9.65 8.41
N ASP A 167 -3.10 -10.92 8.06
CA ASP A 167 -2.17 -11.26 6.99
C ASP A 167 -2.71 -10.69 5.65
N PRO A 168 -2.02 -9.73 5.02
CA PRO A 168 -2.50 -9.10 3.79
C PRO A 168 -2.47 -10.07 2.61
N THR A 169 -1.60 -11.09 2.63
CA THR A 169 -1.39 -12.01 1.51
C THR A 169 -2.59 -12.91 1.23
N VAL A 170 -3.48 -13.10 2.22
CA VAL A 170 -4.73 -13.86 2.05
C VAL A 170 -5.88 -13.03 1.50
N SER A 171 -5.68 -11.73 1.33
CA SER A 171 -6.72 -10.84 0.78
C SER A 171 -6.92 -11.07 -0.73
N ALA A 172 -8.10 -10.71 -1.24
CA ALA A 172 -8.38 -10.76 -2.67
C ALA A 172 -7.39 -9.94 -3.51
N THR A 173 -6.78 -8.91 -2.93
CA THR A 173 -5.77 -8.08 -3.59
C THR A 173 -4.56 -8.92 -4.03
N PHE A 174 -4.16 -9.93 -3.25
CA PHE A 174 -2.96 -10.74 -3.52
C PHE A 174 -3.26 -12.19 -3.90
N THR A 175 -4.54 -12.59 -3.94
CA THR A 175 -4.93 -13.95 -4.33
C THR A 175 -5.66 -14.03 -5.67
N THR A 176 -5.97 -12.88 -6.28
CA THR A 176 -6.72 -12.84 -7.56
C THR A 176 -5.83 -13.09 -8.75
N ILE A 177 -4.60 -12.56 -8.77
CA ILE A 177 -3.63 -12.78 -9.85
C ILE A 177 -2.64 -13.84 -9.37
N PRO A 178 -2.56 -15.01 -10.04
CA PRO A 178 -1.58 -16.02 -9.68
C PRO A 178 -0.16 -15.56 -10.05
N TRP A 179 0.85 -16.06 -9.35
CA TRP A 179 2.25 -15.74 -9.64
C TRP A 179 2.66 -16.11 -11.08
N ASN A 180 2.04 -17.11 -11.68
CA ASN A 180 2.28 -17.60 -13.03
C ASN A 180 1.22 -17.10 -14.04
N ALA A 181 0.89 -15.82 -13.98
CA ALA A 181 -0.20 -15.20 -14.75
C ALA A 181 0.13 -14.94 -16.23
N ILE A 182 1.32 -15.30 -16.73
CA ILE A 182 1.75 -15.00 -18.10
C ILE A 182 1.65 -16.26 -18.99
N PRO A 183 0.58 -16.42 -19.78
CA PRO A 183 0.48 -17.52 -20.73
C PRO A 183 1.34 -17.22 -21.97
N LEU A 184 2.20 -18.15 -22.36
CA LEU A 184 3.06 -18.06 -23.56
C LEU A 184 2.81 -19.26 -24.48
N ASP A 185 2.86 -19.00 -25.78
CA ASP A 185 3.00 -20.07 -26.77
C ASP A 185 4.47 -20.49 -26.96
N ALA A 186 4.70 -21.63 -27.54
CA ALA A 186 6.05 -22.19 -27.75
C ALA A 186 6.97 -21.25 -28.57
N ALA A 187 6.41 -20.55 -29.56
CA ALA A 187 7.18 -19.64 -30.42
C ALA A 187 7.65 -18.42 -29.64
N THR A 188 6.73 -17.81 -28.87
CA THR A 188 7.03 -16.65 -28.01
C THR A 188 8.02 -17.03 -26.90
N ALA A 189 7.85 -18.16 -26.25
CA ALA A 189 8.79 -18.67 -25.24
C ALA A 189 10.19 -18.87 -25.84
N GLY A 190 10.28 -19.47 -27.04
CA GLY A 190 11.56 -19.62 -27.75
C GLY A 190 12.25 -18.30 -28.08
N LEU A 191 11.49 -17.30 -28.53
CA LEU A 191 12.02 -15.95 -28.81
C LEU A 191 12.53 -15.28 -27.52
N LEU A 192 11.77 -15.32 -26.44
CA LEU A 192 12.18 -14.76 -25.14
C LEU A 192 13.45 -15.42 -24.61
N ASN A 193 13.56 -16.74 -24.71
CA ASN A 193 14.77 -17.44 -24.31
C ASN A 193 16.00 -17.05 -25.15
N ALA A 194 15.82 -16.87 -26.44
CA ALA A 194 16.94 -16.48 -27.33
C ALA A 194 17.38 -15.01 -27.15
N GLN A 195 16.42 -14.11 -27.01
CA GLN A 195 16.69 -12.66 -27.08
C GLN A 195 16.86 -12.00 -25.70
N LEU A 196 16.20 -12.52 -24.67
CA LEU A 196 16.22 -11.96 -23.32
C LEU A 196 16.97 -12.88 -22.34
N ALA A 197 16.48 -14.10 -22.16
CA ALA A 197 16.98 -15.01 -21.13
C ALA A 197 18.43 -15.45 -21.41
N GLY A 198 18.79 -15.79 -22.65
CA GLY A 198 20.13 -16.24 -22.99
C GLY A 198 21.23 -15.20 -22.68
N PRO A 199 21.14 -13.97 -23.17
CA PRO A 199 22.09 -12.90 -22.82
C PRO A 199 22.14 -12.59 -21.33
N TYR A 200 20.98 -12.47 -20.68
CA TYR A 200 20.88 -12.17 -19.26
C TYR A 200 21.50 -13.26 -18.39
N ASN A 201 21.14 -14.52 -18.60
CA ASN A 201 21.68 -15.66 -17.85
C ASN A 201 23.20 -15.84 -18.08
N GLY A 202 23.66 -15.53 -19.29
CA GLY A 202 25.11 -15.49 -19.58
C GLY A 202 25.83 -14.44 -18.76
N GLY A 203 25.23 -13.26 -18.60
CA GLY A 203 25.75 -12.18 -17.73
C GLY A 203 25.77 -12.58 -16.26
N LEU A 204 24.72 -13.24 -15.76
CA LEU A 204 24.66 -13.77 -14.38
C LEU A 204 25.77 -14.80 -14.11
N ALA A 205 25.99 -15.73 -15.06
CA ALA A 205 27.07 -16.72 -14.94
C ALA A 205 28.46 -16.05 -14.87
N ALA A 206 28.66 -14.99 -15.65
CA ALA A 206 29.90 -14.19 -15.57
C ALA A 206 30.04 -13.47 -14.23
N ALA A 207 28.96 -12.82 -13.74
CA ALA A 207 28.97 -12.16 -12.43
C ALA A 207 29.29 -13.14 -11.28
N GLN A 208 28.73 -14.34 -11.35
CA GLN A 208 29.03 -15.40 -10.39
C GLN A 208 30.51 -15.83 -10.46
N ALA A 209 31.03 -16.00 -11.67
CA ALA A 209 32.44 -16.40 -11.85
C ALA A 209 33.41 -15.34 -11.29
N PHE A 210 33.02 -14.06 -11.25
CA PHE A 210 33.75 -12.97 -10.59
C PHE A 210 33.47 -12.86 -9.08
N GLY A 211 32.61 -13.72 -8.52
CA GLY A 211 32.25 -13.71 -7.10
C GLY A 211 31.37 -12.52 -6.67
N LEU A 212 30.65 -11.89 -7.62
CA LEU A 212 29.78 -10.75 -7.36
C LEU A 212 28.42 -11.18 -6.82
N ILE A 213 27.94 -12.36 -7.16
CA ILE A 213 26.69 -12.96 -6.68
C ILE A 213 26.87 -14.43 -6.37
N SER A 214 25.99 -14.96 -5.52
CA SER A 214 25.99 -16.37 -5.12
C SER A 214 25.34 -17.28 -6.18
N ALA A 215 25.52 -18.59 -6.04
CA ALA A 215 24.86 -19.57 -6.90
C ALA A 215 23.33 -19.57 -6.70
N GLU A 216 22.89 -19.32 -5.47
CA GLU A 216 21.48 -19.22 -5.09
C GLU A 216 20.84 -18.00 -5.78
N GLU A 217 21.52 -16.88 -5.79
CA GLU A 217 21.01 -15.67 -6.48
C GLU A 217 20.97 -15.88 -7.99
N VAL A 218 21.97 -16.55 -8.59
CA VAL A 218 21.92 -16.93 -10.02
C VAL A 218 20.68 -17.78 -10.30
N ALA A 219 20.41 -18.79 -9.47
CA ALA A 219 19.26 -19.65 -9.64
C ALA A 219 17.94 -18.87 -9.54
N LEU A 220 17.83 -17.95 -8.58
CA LEU A 220 16.66 -17.08 -8.38
C LEU A 220 16.41 -16.16 -9.60
N ARG A 221 17.48 -15.57 -10.15
CA ARG A 221 17.42 -14.62 -11.26
C ARG A 221 17.34 -15.27 -12.63
N THR A 222 17.63 -16.56 -12.76
CA THR A 222 17.65 -17.26 -14.06
C THR A 222 16.30 -17.16 -14.75
N LEU A 223 16.27 -16.53 -15.92
CA LEU A 223 15.09 -16.43 -16.75
C LEU A 223 14.96 -17.69 -17.62
N ASN A 224 13.75 -18.27 -17.66
CA ASN A 224 13.42 -19.41 -18.51
C ASN A 224 11.94 -19.36 -18.85
N ALA A 225 11.64 -18.99 -20.11
CA ALA A 225 10.27 -19.00 -20.61
C ALA A 225 9.91 -20.39 -21.17
N VAL A 226 8.72 -20.87 -20.82
CA VAL A 226 8.20 -22.16 -21.30
C VAL A 226 6.83 -21.98 -21.96
N GLU A 227 6.41 -22.92 -22.79
CA GLU A 227 5.04 -22.97 -23.27
C GLU A 227 4.07 -23.20 -22.07
N GLY A 228 3.00 -22.43 -22.00
CA GLY A 228 2.03 -22.43 -20.90
C GLY A 228 2.21 -21.26 -19.96
N ASP A 229 1.83 -21.44 -18.70
CA ASP A 229 1.81 -20.39 -17.68
C ASP A 229 3.22 -20.15 -17.11
N ASN A 230 3.64 -18.90 -17.13
CA ASN A 230 4.94 -18.44 -16.66
C ASN A 230 4.80 -17.39 -15.55
N GLY A 231 5.84 -17.27 -14.72
CA GLY A 231 5.99 -16.14 -13.82
C GLY A 231 6.08 -14.83 -14.59
N ALA A 232 5.59 -13.75 -14.01
CA ALA A 232 5.78 -12.42 -14.55
C ALA A 232 7.23 -11.95 -14.31
N LEU A 233 7.80 -11.24 -15.29
CA LEU A 233 9.06 -10.53 -15.08
C LEU A 233 8.81 -9.36 -14.14
N ILE A 234 9.59 -9.26 -13.07
CA ILE A 234 9.50 -8.22 -12.04
C ILE A 234 10.83 -7.53 -11.81
N ASN A 235 10.79 -6.27 -11.35
CA ASN A 235 11.91 -5.70 -10.62
C ASN A 235 11.89 -6.25 -9.18
N ASP A 236 13.08 -6.49 -8.64
CA ASP A 236 13.24 -6.98 -7.29
C ASP A 236 14.46 -6.25 -6.69
N GLU A 237 14.22 -5.36 -5.73
CA GLU A 237 15.23 -4.51 -5.11
C GLU A 237 16.13 -5.26 -4.14
N ASP A 238 15.72 -6.43 -3.66
CA ASP A 238 16.53 -7.27 -2.77
C ASP A 238 17.70 -7.94 -3.50
N LEU A 239 17.68 -7.92 -4.83
CA LEU A 239 18.75 -8.50 -5.63
C LEU A 239 20.01 -7.61 -5.63
N THR A 240 21.17 -8.25 -5.66
CA THR A 240 22.43 -7.53 -5.82
C THR A 240 22.41 -6.61 -7.05
N ASP A 241 22.76 -5.34 -6.85
CA ASP A 241 22.85 -4.38 -7.96
C ASP A 241 24.03 -4.72 -8.88
N LEU A 242 23.71 -5.12 -10.10
CA LEU A 242 24.64 -5.43 -11.18
C LEU A 242 24.50 -4.45 -12.35
N SER A 243 23.90 -3.30 -12.15
CA SER A 243 23.66 -2.28 -13.19
C SER A 243 24.96 -1.80 -13.84
N ALA A 244 26.06 -1.75 -13.09
CA ALA A 244 27.40 -1.46 -13.62
C ALA A 244 27.88 -2.46 -14.69
N LEU A 245 27.31 -3.68 -14.70
CA LEU A 245 27.54 -4.69 -15.74
C LEU A 245 26.45 -4.70 -16.82
N GLY A 246 25.50 -3.77 -16.76
CA GLY A 246 24.34 -3.72 -17.64
C GLY A 246 23.29 -4.80 -17.36
N LEU A 247 23.31 -5.41 -16.16
CA LEU A 247 22.36 -6.42 -15.75
C LEU A 247 21.33 -5.78 -14.80
N PRO A 248 20.05 -5.70 -15.19
CA PRO A 248 19.00 -5.17 -14.32
C PRO A 248 18.70 -6.15 -13.15
N SER A 249 18.19 -5.60 -12.05
CA SER A 249 17.71 -6.38 -10.90
C SER A 249 16.32 -6.94 -11.20
N VAL A 250 16.26 -8.00 -12.02
CA VAL A 250 15.01 -8.63 -12.45
C VAL A 250 15.04 -10.14 -12.26
N ARG A 251 13.86 -10.72 -12.05
CA ARG A 251 13.59 -12.16 -12.04
C ARG A 251 12.15 -12.46 -12.45
N LEU A 252 11.81 -13.72 -12.61
CA LEU A 252 10.41 -14.14 -12.73
C LEU A 252 9.79 -14.31 -11.34
N THR A 253 8.50 -14.02 -11.22
CA THR A 253 7.73 -14.38 -10.02
C THR A 253 7.68 -15.90 -9.86
N ASN A 254 7.61 -16.34 -8.61
CA ASN A 254 7.48 -17.74 -8.19
C ASN A 254 6.33 -17.90 -7.17
N GLU A 255 6.09 -19.11 -6.71
CA GLU A 255 4.97 -19.47 -5.83
C GLU A 255 4.95 -18.72 -4.47
N ASN A 256 6.07 -18.16 -4.05
CA ASN A 256 6.19 -17.38 -2.80
C ASN A 256 5.85 -15.89 -2.99
N ASP A 257 5.81 -15.42 -4.24
CA ASP A 257 5.48 -14.03 -4.55
C ASP A 257 3.97 -13.82 -4.63
N ARG A 258 3.55 -12.57 -4.45
CA ARG A 258 2.16 -12.14 -4.60
C ARG A 258 2.10 -10.98 -5.57
N ILE A 259 1.27 -11.13 -6.61
CA ILE A 259 0.99 -10.05 -7.56
C ILE A 259 -0.26 -9.32 -7.09
N SER A 260 -0.14 -8.02 -6.86
CA SER A 260 -1.26 -7.18 -6.46
C SER A 260 -2.31 -7.07 -7.58
N LEU A 261 -3.59 -7.06 -7.21
CA LEU A 261 -4.70 -6.82 -8.13
C LEU A 261 -4.56 -5.49 -8.91
N PHE A 262 -3.78 -4.54 -8.39
CA PHE A 262 -3.47 -3.29 -9.12
C PHE A 262 -2.67 -3.52 -10.40
N ALA A 263 -1.95 -4.64 -10.52
CA ALA A 263 -1.27 -5.02 -11.75
C ALA A 263 -2.23 -5.46 -12.87
N ALA A 264 -3.49 -5.80 -12.56
CA ALA A 264 -4.44 -6.40 -13.51
C ALA A 264 -4.67 -5.57 -14.78
N GLN A 265 -4.56 -4.25 -14.69
CA GLN A 265 -4.77 -3.36 -15.85
C GLN A 265 -3.51 -3.18 -16.70
N SER A 266 -2.34 -3.51 -16.18
CA SER A 266 -1.05 -3.31 -16.85
C SER A 266 -0.41 -4.60 -17.32
N ILE A 267 -0.54 -5.69 -16.58
CA ILE A 267 0.08 -6.97 -16.91
C ILE A 267 -0.38 -7.49 -18.30
N GLY A 268 0.57 -7.88 -19.13
CA GLY A 268 0.28 -8.35 -20.50
C GLY A 268 -0.03 -7.22 -21.50
N THR A 269 -0.04 -5.96 -21.09
CA THR A 269 -0.30 -4.83 -22.00
C THR A 269 0.97 -4.30 -22.65
N VAL A 270 0.81 -3.64 -23.81
CA VAL A 270 1.88 -2.94 -24.55
C VAL A 270 1.75 -1.44 -24.29
N PRO A 271 2.59 -0.84 -23.44
CA PRO A 271 2.46 0.58 -23.07
C PRO A 271 2.85 1.52 -24.21
N ASP A 272 3.76 1.10 -25.09
CA ASP A 272 4.18 1.87 -26.25
C ASP A 272 3.75 1.16 -27.54
N PRO A 273 2.76 1.69 -28.28
CA PRO A 273 2.27 1.07 -29.50
C PRO A 273 3.32 1.03 -30.61
N THR A 274 4.43 1.77 -30.50
CA THR A 274 5.55 1.72 -31.45
C THR A 274 6.54 0.60 -31.14
N ASN A 275 6.50 0.04 -29.91
CA ASN A 275 7.31 -1.07 -29.44
C ASN A 275 6.41 -2.26 -29.06
N GLN A 276 5.93 -3.00 -30.06
CA GLN A 276 5.05 -4.15 -29.88
C GLN A 276 5.68 -5.30 -29.09
N LEU A 277 7.00 -5.29 -28.91
CA LEU A 277 7.72 -6.29 -28.10
C LEU A 277 7.85 -5.86 -26.65
N GLY A 278 7.49 -4.62 -26.30
CA GLY A 278 7.50 -4.11 -24.93
C GLY A 278 6.23 -4.50 -24.19
N ILE A 279 6.15 -5.72 -23.66
CA ILE A 279 4.98 -6.26 -22.94
C ILE A 279 5.27 -6.26 -21.44
N ILE A 280 4.42 -5.59 -20.65
CA ILE A 280 4.55 -5.51 -19.18
C ILE A 280 4.37 -6.91 -18.56
N GLY A 281 5.29 -7.28 -17.67
CA GLY A 281 5.35 -8.59 -17.04
C GLY A 281 5.99 -9.68 -17.93
N VAL A 282 6.39 -9.36 -19.17
CA VAL A 282 7.03 -10.30 -20.11
C VAL A 282 8.44 -9.83 -20.50
N THR A 283 8.55 -8.65 -21.09
CA THR A 283 9.82 -8.03 -21.52
C THR A 283 10.08 -6.71 -20.80
N ILE A 284 9.05 -6.08 -20.26
CA ILE A 284 9.11 -4.94 -19.34
C ILE A 284 8.73 -5.46 -17.95
N PRO A 285 9.59 -5.33 -16.95
CA PRO A 285 9.28 -5.77 -15.61
C PRO A 285 8.04 -5.07 -15.04
N LEU A 286 7.23 -5.78 -14.27
CA LEU A 286 6.27 -5.17 -13.37
C LEU A 286 7.05 -4.32 -12.35
N PRO A 287 6.52 -3.14 -11.99
CA PRO A 287 7.13 -2.35 -10.94
C PRO A 287 6.99 -3.06 -9.59
N ASP A 288 7.97 -2.89 -8.73
CA ASP A 288 7.99 -3.41 -7.38
C ASP A 288 6.71 -3.06 -6.59
N ALA A 289 6.23 -1.84 -6.70
CA ALA A 289 5.00 -1.34 -6.05
C ALA A 289 3.71 -2.18 -6.27
N VAL A 290 3.71 -3.18 -7.13
CA VAL A 290 2.57 -4.10 -7.34
C VAL A 290 2.92 -5.56 -7.04
N ILE A 291 4.05 -5.80 -6.40
CA ILE A 291 4.55 -7.13 -6.04
C ILE A 291 4.83 -7.15 -4.53
N LEU A 292 4.56 -8.29 -3.90
CA LEU A 292 5.16 -8.67 -2.63
C LEU A 292 6.03 -9.88 -2.89
N THR A 293 7.32 -9.73 -2.69
CA THR A 293 8.29 -10.83 -2.74
C THR A 293 8.24 -11.66 -1.46
N ALA A 294 8.92 -12.79 -1.42
CA ALA A 294 9.03 -13.58 -0.19
C ALA A 294 9.67 -12.77 0.95
N THR A 295 10.63 -11.88 0.63
CA THR A 295 11.31 -11.01 1.61
C THR A 295 10.37 -9.97 2.21
N ASP A 296 9.46 -9.40 1.40
CA ASP A 296 8.47 -8.43 1.87
C ASP A 296 7.41 -9.03 2.79
N ILE A 297 7.19 -10.35 2.65
CA ILE A 297 6.18 -11.08 3.44
C ILE A 297 6.72 -11.50 4.80
N ASP A 298 8.02 -11.80 4.92
CA ASP A 298 8.69 -12.23 6.13
C ASP A 298 8.97 -11.07 7.10
#